data_30c6e66968c94fe33cd282e60becb07f
#
_entry.id   30c6e66968c94fe33cd282e60becb07f
#
_cell.length_a   1.000
_cell.length_b   1.000
_cell.length_c   1.000
_cell.angle_alpha   90.00
_cell.angle_beta   90.00
_cell.angle_gamma   90.00
#
_symmetry.space_group_name_H-M   'P 1'
#
loop_
_entity.id
_entity.type
_entity.pdbx_description
1 polymer ?
#
loop_
_entity_poly.entity_id
_entity_poly.type
_entity_poly.pdbx_seq_one_letter_code
_entity_poly.pdbx_strand_id
1 'polypeptide(L)'
;STIFNGLTMDSFGRLLVDSEGDTPRLFGIRPSGEQVDVTGMSEGSRDQLYLAIRLAALELQVEQGFSMPLIADDLFINFDDRRTAAGLKVMGDLSRSMQVVFLTHHDHLVPLAKEVLGADLNVVHL
;
A
#
# COMPACT_ATOMS: atom_id res chain seq x y z
N SER A 1 0.06 -12.37 -1.86
CA SER A 1 -1.08 -11.44 -1.78
C SER A 1 -1.06 -10.45 -2.95
N THR A 2 -2.19 -10.28 -3.62
CA THR A 2 -2.33 -9.37 -4.76
C THR A 2 -2.04 -7.92 -4.37
N ILE A 3 -2.55 -7.47 -3.22
CA ILE A 3 -2.30 -6.13 -2.70
C ILE A 3 -0.81 -5.94 -2.40
N PHE A 4 -0.22 -6.89 -1.71
CA PHE A 4 1.19 -6.84 -1.37
C PHE A 4 2.07 -6.75 -2.61
N ASN A 5 1.85 -7.61 -3.60
CA ASN A 5 2.61 -7.60 -4.85
C ASN A 5 2.39 -6.31 -5.63
N GLY A 6 1.15 -5.82 -5.70
CA GLY A 6 0.84 -4.57 -6.39
C GLY A 6 1.54 -3.37 -5.79
N LEU A 7 1.60 -3.27 -4.46
CA LEU A 7 2.25 -2.16 -3.77
C LEU A 7 3.77 -2.22 -3.84
N THR A 8 4.35 -3.41 -3.78
CA THR A 8 5.80 -3.60 -3.87
C THR A 8 6.28 -3.74 -5.31
N MET A 9 5.38 -3.59 -6.30
CA MET A 9 5.67 -3.74 -7.73
C MET A 9 6.35 -5.10 -8.02
N ASP A 10 5.86 -6.15 -7.37
CA ASP A 10 6.38 -7.51 -7.46
C ASP A 10 7.82 -7.68 -6.97
N SER A 11 8.35 -6.71 -6.23
CA SER A 11 9.70 -6.82 -5.63
C SER A 11 9.79 -7.90 -4.55
N PHE A 12 8.66 -8.21 -3.91
CA PHE A 12 8.60 -9.24 -2.87
C PHE A 12 7.42 -10.16 -3.13
N GLY A 13 7.67 -11.47 -3.10
CA GLY A 13 6.63 -12.48 -3.30
C GLY A 13 5.83 -12.77 -2.03
N ARG A 14 6.40 -12.58 -0.86
CA ARG A 14 5.74 -12.82 0.43
C ARG A 14 6.48 -12.18 1.58
N LEU A 15 5.82 -12.16 2.73
CA LEU A 15 6.38 -11.72 4.00
C LEU A 15 6.63 -12.91 4.92
N LEU A 16 7.67 -12.82 5.71
CA LEU A 16 8.00 -13.77 6.76
C LEU A 16 8.18 -13.02 8.07
N VAL A 17 7.60 -13.56 9.14
CA VAL A 17 7.82 -13.07 10.50
C VAL A 17 8.67 -14.09 11.23
N ASP A 18 9.84 -13.66 11.70
CA ASP A 18 10.71 -14.46 12.54
C ASP A 18 10.49 -14.07 14.00
N SER A 19 10.00 -15.00 14.79
CA SER A 19 9.71 -14.81 16.22
C SER A 19 10.69 -15.54 17.14
N GLU A 20 11.79 -16.07 16.63
CA GLU A 20 12.77 -16.84 17.43
C GLU A 20 13.63 -15.97 18.34
N GLY A 21 13.58 -14.64 18.21
CA GLY A 21 14.30 -13.71 19.09
C GLY A 21 13.38 -13.06 20.12
N ASP A 22 13.95 -12.19 20.96
CA ASP A 22 13.20 -11.40 21.95
C ASP A 22 12.24 -10.41 21.27
N THR A 23 12.53 -10.05 20.00
CA THR A 23 11.72 -9.13 19.21
C THR A 23 11.37 -9.80 17.89
N PRO A 24 10.08 -9.85 17.50
CA PRO A 24 9.71 -10.34 16.17
C PRO A 24 10.35 -9.50 15.07
N ARG A 25 10.89 -10.16 14.06
CA ARG A 25 11.48 -9.51 12.88
C ARG A 25 10.62 -9.80 11.66
N LEU A 26 10.46 -8.78 10.84
CA LEU A 26 9.72 -8.87 9.58
C LEU A 26 10.70 -8.88 8.41
N PHE A 27 10.55 -9.85 7.52
CA PHE A 27 11.36 -9.99 6.33
C PHE A 27 10.48 -10.00 5.09
N GLY A 28 10.93 -9.29 4.05
CA GLY A 28 10.38 -9.46 2.72
C GLY A 28 11.14 -10.55 1.98
N ILE A 29 10.45 -11.40 1.24
CA ILE A 29 11.07 -12.44 0.42
C ILE A 29 10.88 -12.07 -1.04
N ARG A 30 11.99 -11.85 -1.74
CA ARG A 30 11.99 -11.55 -3.17
C ARG A 30 11.59 -12.79 -3.98
N PRO A 31 11.13 -12.63 -5.22
CA PRO A 31 10.84 -13.78 -6.08
C PRO A 31 12.03 -14.72 -6.26
N SER A 32 13.26 -14.22 -6.15
CA SER A 32 14.49 -15.02 -6.18
C SER A 32 14.72 -15.89 -4.95
N GLY A 33 13.92 -15.72 -3.88
CA GLY A 33 14.10 -16.40 -2.60
C GLY A 33 14.95 -15.62 -1.58
N GLU A 34 15.54 -14.49 -1.98
CA GLU A 34 16.34 -13.65 -1.09
C GLU A 34 15.47 -13.04 0.02
N GLN A 35 15.92 -13.14 1.26
CA GLN A 35 15.31 -12.51 2.42
C GLN A 35 15.90 -11.13 2.64
N VAL A 36 15.04 -10.12 2.80
CA VAL A 36 15.46 -8.76 3.10
C VAL A 36 14.82 -8.32 4.41
N ASP A 37 15.65 -7.97 5.40
CA ASP A 37 15.18 -7.42 6.67
C ASP A 37 14.59 -6.01 6.43
N VAL A 38 13.47 -5.72 7.09
CA VAL A 38 12.82 -4.40 7.00
C VAL A 38 13.77 -3.28 7.39
N THR A 39 14.65 -3.50 8.37
CA THR A 39 15.63 -2.50 8.79
C THR A 39 16.69 -2.21 7.73
N GLY A 40 16.92 -3.13 6.80
CA GLY A 40 17.83 -2.94 5.67
C GLY A 40 17.19 -2.30 4.44
N MET A 41 15.89 -2.01 4.48
CA MET A 41 15.18 -1.38 3.37
C MET A 41 15.30 0.13 3.41
N SER A 42 15.16 0.77 2.24
CA SER A 42 15.00 2.22 2.18
C SER A 42 13.73 2.64 2.90
N GLU A 43 13.65 3.92 3.33
CA GLU A 43 12.46 4.46 4.00
C GLU A 43 11.20 4.30 3.14
N GLY A 44 11.28 4.60 1.85
CA GLY A 44 10.15 4.43 0.93
C GLY A 44 9.74 2.97 0.77
N SER A 45 10.70 2.04 0.70
CA SER A 45 10.40 0.59 0.63
C SER A 45 9.77 0.08 1.90
N ARG A 46 10.22 0.55 3.05
CA ARG A 46 9.66 0.18 4.35
C ARG A 46 8.24 0.67 4.50
N ASP A 47 7.98 1.93 4.16
CA ASP A 47 6.64 2.52 4.22
C ASP A 47 5.69 1.80 3.27
N GLN A 48 6.15 1.46 2.08
CA GLN A 48 5.39 0.70 1.09
C GLN A 48 5.01 -0.68 1.63
N LEU A 49 5.94 -1.35 2.31
CA LEU A 49 5.71 -2.66 2.92
C LEU A 49 4.67 -2.57 4.04
N TYR A 50 4.79 -1.59 4.94
CA TYR A 50 3.82 -1.40 6.01
C TYR A 50 2.43 -1.05 5.49
N LEU A 51 2.35 -0.23 4.45
CA LEU A 51 1.09 0.08 3.80
C LEU A 51 0.46 -1.18 3.19
N ALA A 52 1.25 -2.01 2.53
CA ALA A 52 0.78 -3.26 1.94
C ALA A 52 0.16 -4.19 3.00
N ILE A 53 0.80 -4.30 4.16
CA ILE A 53 0.29 -5.12 5.27
C ILE A 53 -1.06 -4.58 5.76
N ARG A 54 -1.17 -3.27 5.95
CA ARG A 54 -2.42 -2.65 6.42
C ARG A 54 -3.56 -2.84 5.44
N LEU A 55 -3.31 -2.63 4.15
CA LEU A 55 -4.33 -2.77 3.12
C LEU A 55 -4.75 -4.23 2.93
N ALA A 56 -3.81 -5.17 3.04
CA ALA A 56 -4.12 -6.59 3.01
C ALA A 56 -5.00 -7.01 4.20
N ALA A 57 -4.74 -6.47 5.39
CA ALA A 57 -5.57 -6.73 6.57
C ALA A 57 -6.99 -6.17 6.39
N LEU A 58 -7.14 -4.98 5.78
CA LEU A 58 -8.45 -4.39 5.47
C LEU A 58 -9.22 -5.23 4.44
N GLU A 59 -8.55 -5.71 3.41
CA GLU A 59 -9.16 -6.60 2.42
C GLU A 59 -9.72 -7.86 3.09
N LEU A 60 -8.96 -8.43 4.02
CA LEU A 60 -9.39 -9.60 4.76
C LEU A 60 -10.64 -9.31 5.60
N GLN A 61 -10.71 -8.15 6.25
CA GLN A 61 -11.89 -7.72 7.00
C GLN A 61 -13.12 -7.58 6.12
N VAL A 62 -12.95 -7.02 4.92
CA VAL A 62 -14.05 -6.89 3.95
C VAL A 62 -14.56 -8.28 3.52
N GLU A 63 -13.67 -9.23 3.29
CA GLU A 63 -14.03 -10.61 2.96
C GLU A 63 -14.83 -11.27 4.09
N GLN A 64 -14.60 -10.87 5.34
CA GLN A 64 -15.34 -11.35 6.52
C GLN A 64 -16.66 -10.61 6.76
N GLY A 65 -17.04 -9.68 5.89
CA GLY A 65 -18.29 -8.94 5.95
C GLY A 65 -18.23 -7.60 6.67
N PHE A 66 -17.07 -7.15 7.11
CA PHE A 66 -16.91 -5.83 7.69
C PHE A 66 -16.67 -4.80 6.61
N SER A 67 -17.46 -3.74 6.58
CA SER A 67 -17.29 -2.63 5.64
C SER A 67 -17.23 -1.32 6.42
N MET A 68 -16.05 -0.69 6.39
CA MET A 68 -15.81 0.63 6.99
C MET A 68 -15.08 1.51 5.99
N PRO A 69 -15.34 2.83 5.96
CA PRO A 69 -14.57 3.73 5.12
C PRO A 69 -13.09 3.73 5.51
N LEU A 70 -12.21 3.73 4.52
CA LEU A 70 -10.79 3.94 4.72
C LEU A 70 -10.49 5.42 4.52
N ILE A 71 -9.93 6.06 5.54
CA ILE A 71 -9.46 7.44 5.46
C ILE A 71 -7.94 7.41 5.50
N ALA A 72 -7.32 7.82 4.40
CA ALA A 72 -5.88 7.84 4.23
C ALA A 72 -5.40 9.29 4.18
N ASP A 73 -4.49 9.65 5.08
CA ASP A 73 -3.95 11.00 5.18
C ASP A 73 -2.47 11.00 4.79
N ASP A 74 -2.16 11.60 3.65
CA ASP A 74 -0.78 11.76 3.13
C ASP A 74 0.09 10.49 3.16
N LEU A 75 -0.46 9.36 2.75
CA LEU A 75 0.23 8.06 2.86
C LEU A 75 1.48 7.93 1.99
N PHE A 76 1.62 8.74 0.94
CA PHE A 76 2.66 8.58 -0.07
C PHE A 76 3.78 9.60 0.03
N ILE A 77 3.95 10.22 1.19
CA ILE A 77 4.90 11.32 1.39
C ILE A 77 6.36 10.91 1.09
N ASN A 78 6.72 9.66 1.35
CA ASN A 78 8.06 9.12 1.13
C ASN A 78 8.18 8.28 -0.15
N PHE A 79 7.15 8.31 -1.00
CA PHE A 79 7.12 7.51 -2.22
C PHE A 79 7.54 8.35 -3.43
N ASP A 80 8.27 7.73 -4.36
CA ASP A 80 8.45 8.28 -5.69
C ASP A 80 7.14 8.15 -6.50
N ASP A 81 7.09 8.75 -7.69
CA ASP A 81 5.88 8.73 -8.51
C ASP A 81 5.45 7.33 -8.92
N ARG A 82 6.39 6.44 -9.16
CA ARG A 82 6.12 5.05 -9.55
C ARG A 82 5.45 4.27 -8.41
N ARG A 83 5.97 4.40 -7.20
CA ARG A 83 5.39 3.76 -6.02
C ARG A 83 4.04 4.37 -5.66
N THR A 84 3.92 5.67 -5.79
CA THR A 84 2.65 6.39 -5.58
C THR A 84 1.59 5.91 -6.57
N ALA A 85 1.93 5.75 -7.85
CA ALA A 85 1.01 5.22 -8.85
C ALA A 85 0.54 3.80 -8.51
N ALA A 86 1.45 2.94 -8.07
CA ALA A 86 1.11 1.59 -7.63
C ALA A 86 0.16 1.60 -6.42
N GLY A 87 0.42 2.47 -5.45
CA GLY A 87 -0.45 2.64 -4.26
C GLY A 87 -1.84 3.15 -4.61
N LEU A 88 -1.93 4.14 -5.49
CA LEU A 88 -3.20 4.67 -5.96
C LEU A 88 -4.03 3.62 -6.70
N LYS A 89 -3.39 2.80 -7.51
CA LYS A 89 -4.06 1.71 -8.21
C LYS A 89 -4.67 0.70 -7.23
N VAL A 90 -3.93 0.32 -6.21
CA VAL A 90 -4.43 -0.59 -5.17
C VAL A 90 -5.59 0.03 -4.40
N MET A 91 -5.52 1.31 -4.08
CA MET A 91 -6.63 2.02 -3.43
C MET A 91 -7.87 2.08 -4.34
N GLY A 92 -7.68 2.26 -5.64
CA GLY A 92 -8.76 2.19 -6.61
C GLY A 92 -9.45 0.83 -6.62
N ASP A 93 -8.66 -0.25 -6.57
CA ASP A 93 -9.20 -1.61 -6.48
C ASP A 93 -9.96 -1.84 -5.18
N LEU A 94 -9.44 -1.37 -4.04
CA LEU A 94 -10.13 -1.45 -2.76
C LEU A 94 -11.43 -0.66 -2.74
N SER A 95 -11.51 0.46 -3.47
CA SER A 95 -12.70 1.30 -3.50
C SER A 95 -13.94 0.61 -4.07
N ARG A 96 -13.76 -0.52 -4.76
CA ARG A 96 -14.87 -1.36 -5.24
C ARG A 96 -15.57 -2.09 -4.11
N SER A 97 -14.88 -2.31 -2.99
CA SER A 97 -15.37 -3.07 -1.84
C SER A 97 -15.66 -2.19 -0.63
N MET A 98 -15.03 -1.02 -0.55
CA MET A 98 -15.20 -0.06 0.55
C MET A 98 -15.01 1.36 0.05
N GLN A 99 -15.54 2.34 0.79
CA GLN A 99 -15.28 3.74 0.49
C GLN A 99 -13.84 4.08 0.88
N VAL A 100 -13.11 4.68 -0.05
CA VAL A 100 -11.74 5.17 0.21
C VAL A 100 -11.74 6.69 0.06
N VAL A 101 -11.30 7.38 1.11
CA VAL A 101 -11.11 8.83 1.13
C VAL A 101 -9.63 9.10 1.33
N PHE A 102 -9.01 9.74 0.36
CA PHE A 102 -7.59 10.09 0.42
C PHE A 102 -7.46 11.60 0.62
N LEU A 103 -6.80 11.99 1.71
CA LEU A 103 -6.56 13.38 2.05
C LEU A 103 -5.10 13.72 1.75
N THR A 104 -4.88 14.79 1.03
CA THR A 104 -3.54 15.29 0.72
C THR A 104 -3.55 16.82 0.57
N HIS A 105 -2.41 17.44 0.88
CA HIS A 105 -2.16 18.84 0.57
C HIS A 105 -1.14 18.99 -0.58
N HIS A 106 -0.77 17.89 -1.22
CA HIS A 106 0.18 17.87 -2.34
C HIS A 106 -0.56 17.90 -3.68
N ASP A 107 -0.65 19.08 -4.30
CA ASP A 107 -1.38 19.26 -5.56
C ASP A 107 -0.83 18.40 -6.70
N HIS A 108 0.46 18.06 -6.67
CA HIS A 108 1.08 17.25 -7.73
C HIS A 108 0.53 15.81 -7.79
N LEU A 109 -0.12 15.34 -6.72
CA LEU A 109 -0.75 14.02 -6.71
C LEU A 109 -2.02 13.97 -7.57
N VAL A 110 -2.69 15.10 -7.77
CA VAL A 110 -3.96 15.15 -8.50
C VAL A 110 -3.81 14.71 -9.96
N PRO A 111 -2.85 15.24 -10.75
CA PRO A 111 -2.65 14.76 -12.11
C PRO A 111 -2.31 13.27 -12.18
N LEU A 112 -1.46 12.79 -11.28
CA LEU A 112 -1.07 11.39 -11.22
C LEU A 112 -2.27 10.49 -10.89
N ALA A 113 -3.09 10.89 -9.92
CA ALA A 113 -4.29 10.15 -9.55
C ALA A 113 -5.31 10.10 -10.70
N LYS A 114 -5.46 11.19 -11.44
CA LYS A 114 -6.33 11.23 -12.63
C LYS A 114 -5.85 10.28 -13.73
N GLU A 115 -4.54 10.20 -13.91
CA GLU A 115 -3.94 9.29 -14.89
C GLU A 115 -4.18 7.83 -14.50
N VAL A 116 -3.98 7.49 -13.23
CA VAL A 116 -4.08 6.12 -12.74
C VAL A 116 -5.53 5.65 -12.59
N LEU A 117 -6.41 6.49 -12.06
CA LEU A 117 -7.77 6.12 -11.65
C LEU A 117 -8.85 6.57 -12.63
N GLY A 118 -8.57 7.57 -13.45
CA GLY A 118 -9.51 8.04 -14.45
C GLY A 118 -10.88 8.41 -13.89
N ALA A 119 -11.93 7.78 -14.41
CA ALA A 119 -13.32 8.04 -14.02
C ALA A 119 -13.67 7.57 -12.60
N ASP A 120 -12.87 6.70 -12.01
CA ASP A 120 -13.09 6.19 -10.65
C ASP A 120 -12.70 7.20 -9.57
N LEU A 121 -12.07 8.30 -9.95
CA LEU A 121 -11.60 9.33 -9.04
C LEU A 121 -12.59 10.51 -8.99
N ASN A 122 -12.91 10.93 -7.79
CA ASN A 122 -13.62 12.19 -7.53
C ASN A 122 -12.71 13.11 -6.72
N VAL A 123 -12.39 14.27 -7.25
CA VAL A 123 -11.51 15.27 -6.60
C VAL A 123 -12.34 16.40 -6.02
N VAL A 124 -12.13 16.66 -4.73
CA VAL A 124 -12.79 17.77 -4.03
C VAL A 124 -11.69 18.71 -3.49
N HIS A 125 -11.76 19.97 -3.88
CA HIS A 125 -10.88 21.02 -3.38
C HIS A 125 -11.58 21.76 -2.23
N LEU A 126 -10.92 21.82 -1.10
CA LEU A 126 -11.43 22.55 0.07
C LEU A 126 -10.92 23.98 0.15
#